data_670dd07833a4abde83726922dbd60e38
#
_entry.id   670dd07833a4abde83726922dbd60e38
#
_cell.length_a   1.000
_cell.length_b   1.000
_cell.length_c   1.000
_cell.angle_alpha   90.00
_cell.angle_beta   90.00
_cell.angle_gamma   90.00
#
_symmetry.space_group_name_H-M   'P 1'
#
loop_
_entity.id
_entity.type
_entity.pdbx_description
1 polymer ?
#
loop_
_entity_poly.entity_id
_entity_poly.type
_entity_poly.pdbx_seq_one_letter_code
_entity_poly.pdbx_strand_id
1 'polypeptide(L)'
;VGPNIDYVAIETYNSYTGEPITVVMAESRINAYLSPEGLLTDDEPLPAYEKGKKFVPYKIVGRYKGTDLEGLRFAQLMPWVKPCAKVDNNAPAFVAEYAQGNPDKVFVAENGKDKFVEMADCAFRVILGDYVTTEDGTGIVHIAPTFGADDAKVAKDANKLVEEFMLLA
;
A
#
# COMPACT_ATOMS: atom_id res chain seq x y z
N VAL A 1 -0.90 -4.92 -6.21
CA VAL A 1 0.12 -5.18 -7.24
C VAL A 1 -0.28 -6.39 -8.08
N GLY A 2 0.13 -6.42 -9.36
CA GLY A 2 -0.10 -7.59 -10.24
C GLY A 2 0.95 -8.67 -9.98
N PRO A 3 0.57 -9.95 -9.77
CA PRO A 3 1.50 -11.01 -9.40
C PRO A 3 2.60 -11.25 -10.46
N ASN A 4 2.27 -11.06 -11.75
CA ASN A 4 3.17 -11.33 -12.88
C ASN A 4 3.88 -10.08 -13.41
N ILE A 5 3.65 -8.92 -12.81
CA ILE A 5 4.26 -7.66 -13.23
C ILE A 5 5.65 -7.54 -12.60
N ASP A 6 6.61 -7.06 -13.41
CA ASP A 6 7.95 -6.71 -12.94
C ASP A 6 7.93 -5.29 -12.35
N TYR A 7 8.41 -5.15 -11.12
CA TYR A 7 8.52 -3.90 -10.40
C TYR A 7 9.97 -3.54 -10.13
N VAL A 8 10.23 -2.25 -10.04
CA VAL A 8 11.54 -1.72 -9.70
C VAL A 8 11.44 -0.75 -8.53
N ALA A 9 12.45 -0.79 -7.66
CA ALA A 9 12.70 0.28 -6.70
C ALA A 9 13.70 1.26 -7.32
N ILE A 10 13.38 2.54 -7.28
CA ILE A 10 14.11 3.61 -7.94
C ILE A 10 14.46 4.68 -6.92
N GLU A 11 15.74 4.94 -6.71
CA GLU A 11 16.21 6.14 -6.03
C GLU A 11 16.18 7.32 -6.99
N THR A 12 15.56 8.41 -6.57
CA THR A 12 15.37 9.61 -7.38
C THR A 12 15.04 10.81 -6.49
N TYR A 13 14.52 11.87 -7.07
CA TYR A 13 14.05 13.06 -6.36
C TYR A 13 12.57 13.32 -6.68
N ASN A 14 11.86 13.83 -5.71
CA ASN A 14 10.55 14.40 -5.93
C ASN A 14 10.71 15.70 -6.75
N SER A 15 10.18 15.71 -7.98
CA SER A 15 10.33 16.84 -8.91
C SER A 15 9.68 18.14 -8.40
N TYR A 16 8.73 18.06 -7.45
CA TYR A 16 8.05 19.21 -6.89
C TYR A 16 8.78 19.80 -5.68
N THR A 17 9.33 18.97 -4.82
CA THR A 17 10.00 19.41 -3.59
C THR A 17 11.52 19.49 -3.74
N GLY A 18 12.13 18.69 -4.62
CA GLY A 18 13.57 18.51 -4.74
C GLY A 18 14.16 17.55 -3.72
N GLU A 19 13.34 16.95 -2.87
CA GLU A 19 13.79 16.03 -1.83
C GLU A 19 14.07 14.62 -2.41
N PRO A 20 15.11 13.92 -1.92
CA PRO A 20 15.39 12.55 -2.32
C PRO A 20 14.26 11.61 -1.89
N ILE A 21 13.91 10.68 -2.75
CA ILE A 21 12.89 9.67 -2.47
C ILE A 21 13.26 8.34 -3.14
N THR A 22 12.77 7.23 -2.58
CA THR A 22 12.74 5.93 -3.25
C THR A 22 11.30 5.60 -3.61
N VAL A 23 11.06 5.30 -4.87
CA VAL A 23 9.73 4.94 -5.36
C VAL A 23 9.73 3.51 -5.91
N VAL A 24 8.57 2.85 -5.84
CA VAL A 24 8.35 1.55 -6.47
C VAL A 24 7.29 1.71 -7.55
N MET A 25 7.55 1.17 -8.73
CA MET A 25 6.61 1.15 -9.85
C MET A 25 6.87 -0.03 -10.78
N ALA A 26 5.92 -0.34 -11.64
CA ALA A 26 6.14 -1.31 -12.71
C ALA A 26 7.29 -0.86 -13.63
N GLU A 27 8.22 -1.76 -13.95
CA GLU A 27 9.39 -1.44 -14.77
C GLU A 27 9.00 -0.86 -16.14
N SER A 28 7.95 -1.39 -16.75
CA SER A 28 7.41 -0.90 -18.03
C SER A 28 6.89 0.55 -17.95
N ARG A 29 6.66 1.10 -16.77
CA ARG A 29 6.11 2.43 -16.56
C ARG A 29 7.16 3.51 -16.28
N ILE A 30 8.43 3.15 -16.14
CA ILE A 30 9.51 4.10 -15.84
C ILE A 30 9.47 5.30 -16.79
N ASN A 31 9.44 5.04 -18.10
CA ASN A 31 9.52 6.10 -19.13
C ASN A 31 8.28 7.01 -19.20
N ALA A 32 7.19 6.66 -18.50
CA ALA A 32 6.03 7.54 -18.36
C ALA A 32 6.22 8.63 -17.30
N TYR A 33 7.15 8.42 -16.37
CA TYR A 33 7.40 9.29 -15.21
C TYR A 33 8.81 9.87 -15.17
N LEU A 34 9.78 9.13 -15.66
CA LEU A 34 11.20 9.49 -15.64
C LEU A 34 11.79 9.43 -17.05
N SER A 35 12.55 10.47 -17.41
CA SER A 35 13.20 10.51 -18.72
C SER A 35 14.39 9.55 -18.77
N PRO A 36 14.56 8.77 -19.86
CA PRO A 36 15.72 7.90 -20.02
C PRO A 36 17.08 8.61 -19.86
N GLU A 37 17.14 9.92 -20.16
CA GLU A 37 18.35 10.72 -20.01
C GLU A 37 18.77 10.93 -18.54
N GLY A 38 17.86 10.68 -17.61
CA GLY A 38 18.14 10.75 -16.16
C GLY A 38 18.65 9.45 -15.55
N LEU A 39 18.67 8.35 -16.31
CA LEU A 39 19.12 7.04 -15.80
C LEU A 39 20.63 7.03 -15.55
N LEU A 40 21.02 6.65 -14.35
CA LEU A 40 22.40 6.47 -13.92
C LEU A 40 22.77 4.98 -13.95
N THR A 41 24.06 4.72 -14.06
CA THR A 41 24.61 3.36 -13.90
C THR A 41 24.62 2.95 -12.42
N ASP A 42 24.72 1.64 -12.16
CA ASP A 42 24.63 1.09 -10.79
C ASP A 42 25.76 1.61 -9.87
N ASP A 43 26.91 1.95 -10.42
CA ASP A 43 28.09 2.41 -9.67
C ASP A 43 28.11 3.94 -9.42
N GLU A 44 27.25 4.69 -10.10
CA GLU A 44 27.20 6.14 -9.95
C GLU A 44 26.39 6.54 -8.71
N PRO A 45 26.90 7.46 -7.87
CA PRO A 45 26.10 8.03 -6.80
C PRO A 45 24.99 8.92 -7.38
N LEU A 46 23.85 8.98 -6.73
CA LEU A 46 22.77 9.88 -7.12
C LEU A 46 23.27 11.34 -6.98
N PRO A 47 23.45 12.11 -8.09
CA PRO A 47 23.95 13.47 -8.03
C PRO A 47 22.92 14.40 -7.38
N ALA A 48 23.36 15.49 -6.78
CA ALA A 48 22.47 16.51 -6.26
C ALA A 48 21.53 17.04 -7.36
N TYR A 49 20.25 17.14 -7.04
CA TYR A 49 19.24 17.63 -7.96
C TYR A 49 18.74 19.01 -7.55
N GLU A 50 18.72 19.92 -8.50
CA GLU A 50 18.10 21.24 -8.35
C GLU A 50 16.73 21.23 -9.02
N LYS A 51 15.71 21.62 -8.28
CA LYS A 51 14.35 21.74 -8.80
C LYS A 51 14.29 22.57 -10.08
N GLY A 52 13.59 22.04 -11.09
CA GLY A 52 13.42 22.72 -12.36
C GLY A 52 14.44 22.34 -13.45
N LYS A 53 15.40 21.46 -13.17
CA LYS A 53 16.23 20.86 -14.21
C LYS A 53 15.40 20.00 -15.14
N LYS A 54 15.83 19.91 -16.40
CA LYS A 54 15.11 19.21 -17.49
C LYS A 54 14.86 17.73 -17.18
N PHE A 55 15.83 17.07 -16.51
CA PHE A 55 15.76 15.66 -16.16
C PHE A 55 15.98 15.49 -14.66
N VAL A 56 15.20 14.59 -14.07
CA VAL A 56 15.40 14.14 -12.71
C VAL A 56 16.33 12.93 -12.77
N PRO A 57 17.49 12.93 -12.12
CA PRO A 57 18.37 11.77 -12.09
C PRO A 57 17.71 10.64 -11.30
N TYR A 58 17.92 9.42 -11.77
CA TYR A 58 17.38 8.24 -11.08
C TYR A 58 18.27 7.02 -11.28
N LYS A 59 18.17 6.08 -10.34
CA LYS A 59 18.90 4.83 -10.32
C LYS A 59 17.98 3.70 -9.89
N ILE A 60 18.04 2.58 -10.60
CA ILE A 60 17.30 1.37 -10.23
C ILE A 60 18.11 0.64 -9.16
N VAL A 61 17.56 0.50 -7.96
CA VAL A 61 18.24 -0.11 -6.80
C VAL A 61 17.68 -1.49 -6.44
N GLY A 62 16.60 -1.92 -7.08
CA GLY A 62 16.05 -3.25 -6.88
C GLY A 62 15.05 -3.62 -7.97
N ARG A 63 14.91 -4.94 -8.21
CA ARG A 63 13.92 -5.52 -9.13
C ARG A 63 13.18 -6.63 -8.42
N TYR A 64 11.87 -6.68 -8.60
CA TYR A 64 10.97 -7.57 -7.88
C TYR A 64 9.86 -8.06 -8.81
N LYS A 65 9.36 -9.26 -8.57
CA LYS A 65 8.04 -9.65 -9.06
C LYS A 65 6.96 -9.12 -8.13
N GLY A 66 5.73 -8.96 -8.63
CA GLY A 66 4.62 -8.57 -7.76
C GLY A 66 4.44 -9.52 -6.58
N THR A 67 4.69 -10.82 -6.76
CA THR A 67 4.68 -11.81 -5.69
C THR A 67 5.71 -11.56 -4.58
N ASP A 68 6.84 -10.94 -4.89
CA ASP A 68 7.87 -10.60 -3.90
C ASP A 68 7.46 -9.41 -3.01
N LEU A 69 6.51 -8.62 -3.48
CA LEU A 69 5.98 -7.45 -2.77
C LEU A 69 4.80 -7.81 -1.87
N GLU A 70 4.21 -8.99 -2.00
CA GLU A 70 3.06 -9.41 -1.20
C GLU A 70 3.38 -9.37 0.29
N GLY A 71 2.45 -8.83 1.07
CA GLY A 71 2.57 -8.74 2.52
C GLY A 71 3.45 -7.60 3.04
N LEU A 72 4.16 -6.87 2.17
CA LEU A 72 4.87 -5.65 2.59
C LEU A 72 3.89 -4.68 3.24
N ARG A 73 4.31 -4.09 4.34
CA ARG A 73 3.48 -3.15 5.10
C ARG A 73 3.91 -1.72 4.83
N PHE A 74 2.93 -0.82 4.87
CA PHE A 74 3.17 0.61 4.70
C PHE A 74 2.46 1.42 5.80
N ALA A 75 2.98 2.62 6.06
CA ALA A 75 2.37 3.53 7.01
C ALA A 75 1.04 4.08 6.47
N GLN A 76 0.05 4.16 7.32
CA GLN A 76 -1.23 4.78 6.98
C GLN A 76 -1.02 6.24 6.56
N LEU A 77 -1.49 6.62 5.38
CA LEU A 77 -1.33 7.97 4.84
C LEU A 77 -2.14 9.02 5.64
N MET A 78 -3.30 8.62 6.16
CA MET A 78 -4.19 9.48 6.95
C MET A 78 -4.38 8.88 8.35
N PRO A 79 -3.47 9.11 9.28
CA PRO A 79 -3.43 8.40 10.56
C PRO A 79 -4.48 8.87 11.59
N TRP A 80 -5.32 9.82 11.24
CA TRP A 80 -6.34 10.40 12.14
C TRP A 80 -7.49 9.43 12.45
N VAL A 81 -7.80 8.53 11.53
CA VAL A 81 -8.82 7.50 11.71
C VAL A 81 -8.15 6.13 11.60
N LYS A 82 -8.25 5.34 12.64
CA LYS A 82 -7.70 4.00 12.66
C LYS A 82 -8.78 2.99 12.25
N PRO A 83 -8.44 1.95 11.47
CA PRO A 83 -9.37 0.89 11.19
C PRO A 83 -9.69 0.16 12.50
N CYS A 84 -10.96 -0.02 12.79
CA CYS A 84 -11.43 -0.73 13.96
C CYS A 84 -12.64 -1.60 13.64
N ALA A 85 -12.84 -2.65 14.42
CA ALA A 85 -13.98 -3.53 14.32
C ALA A 85 -14.77 -3.51 15.63
N LYS A 86 -16.11 -3.59 15.53
CA LYS A 86 -16.97 -3.67 16.71
C LYS A 86 -16.85 -5.06 17.34
N VAL A 87 -16.73 -5.07 18.67
CA VAL A 87 -16.64 -6.30 19.45
C VAL A 87 -17.94 -6.46 20.24
N ASP A 88 -18.84 -7.27 19.70
CA ASP A 88 -20.13 -7.62 20.35
C ASP A 88 -20.48 -9.10 20.08
N ASN A 89 -21.67 -9.52 20.50
CA ASN A 89 -22.10 -10.90 20.34
C ASN A 89 -22.33 -11.33 18.88
N ASN A 90 -22.40 -10.37 17.95
CA ASN A 90 -22.54 -10.61 16.51
C ASN A 90 -21.20 -10.41 15.79
N ALA A 91 -20.13 -10.08 16.52
CA ALA A 91 -18.82 -9.90 15.92
C ALA A 91 -18.37 -11.20 15.26
N PRO A 92 -17.77 -11.11 14.07
CA PRO A 92 -17.15 -12.23 13.42
C PRO A 92 -16.15 -12.96 14.33
N ALA A 93 -16.05 -14.28 14.20
CA ALA A 93 -15.22 -15.10 15.10
C ALA A 93 -13.77 -14.57 15.17
N PHE A 94 -13.19 -14.21 14.02
CA PHE A 94 -11.81 -13.70 14.01
C PHE A 94 -11.66 -12.34 14.70
N VAL A 95 -12.68 -11.46 14.67
CA VAL A 95 -12.63 -10.17 15.40
C VAL A 95 -12.65 -10.45 16.90
N ALA A 96 -13.47 -11.38 17.33
CA ALA A 96 -13.52 -11.80 18.75
C ALA A 96 -12.19 -12.42 19.19
N GLU A 97 -11.61 -13.32 18.39
CA GLU A 97 -10.31 -13.95 18.64
C GLU A 97 -9.18 -12.91 18.65
N TYR A 98 -9.18 -12.00 17.67
CA TYR A 98 -8.18 -10.92 17.59
C TYR A 98 -8.28 -9.99 18.81
N ALA A 99 -9.48 -9.58 19.21
CA ALA A 99 -9.70 -8.75 20.38
C ALA A 99 -9.26 -9.47 21.68
N GLN A 100 -9.51 -10.76 21.80
CA GLN A 100 -9.07 -11.58 22.93
C GLN A 100 -7.54 -11.68 23.00
N GLY A 101 -6.88 -11.84 21.84
CA GLY A 101 -5.41 -11.89 21.75
C GLY A 101 -4.72 -10.53 21.89
N ASN A 102 -5.45 -9.42 21.73
CA ASN A 102 -4.92 -8.05 21.76
C ASN A 102 -5.76 -7.14 22.66
N PRO A 103 -5.85 -7.42 23.98
CA PRO A 103 -6.73 -6.67 24.89
C PRO A 103 -6.33 -5.20 25.04
N ASP A 104 -5.08 -4.86 24.80
CA ASP A 104 -4.53 -3.50 24.80
C ASP A 104 -5.05 -2.64 23.65
N LYS A 105 -5.54 -3.27 22.57
CA LYS A 105 -6.14 -2.60 21.41
C LYS A 105 -7.66 -2.46 21.50
N VAL A 106 -8.26 -3.03 22.53
CA VAL A 106 -9.70 -2.93 22.75
C VAL A 106 -10.02 -1.64 23.49
N PHE A 107 -10.97 -0.88 22.97
CA PHE A 107 -11.42 0.36 23.60
C PHE A 107 -12.95 0.47 23.61
N VAL A 108 -13.46 1.33 24.47
CA VAL A 108 -14.89 1.65 24.54
C VAL A 108 -15.11 2.97 23.81
N ALA A 109 -16.13 3.02 22.95
CA ALA A 109 -16.50 4.25 22.24
C ALA A 109 -16.97 5.33 23.21
N GLU A 110 -17.02 6.58 22.74
CA GLU A 110 -17.46 7.74 23.53
C GLU A 110 -18.87 7.60 24.13
N ASN A 111 -19.73 6.78 23.49
CA ASN A 111 -21.06 6.48 24.01
C ASN A 111 -21.05 5.59 25.28
N GLY A 112 -19.89 5.12 25.70
CA GLY A 112 -19.71 4.30 26.90
C GLY A 112 -20.26 2.88 26.84
N LYS A 113 -20.76 2.43 25.67
CA LYS A 113 -21.47 1.15 25.51
C LYS A 113 -20.80 0.22 24.48
N ASP A 114 -20.41 0.77 23.33
CA ASP A 114 -19.87 -0.02 22.24
C ASP A 114 -18.37 -0.26 22.45
N LYS A 115 -17.94 -1.50 22.26
CA LYS A 115 -16.55 -1.90 22.28
C LYS A 115 -16.03 -2.10 20.87
N PHE A 116 -14.81 -1.66 20.64
CA PHE A 116 -14.09 -1.82 19.38
C PHE A 116 -12.68 -2.34 19.63
N VAL A 117 -12.11 -3.00 18.62
CA VAL A 117 -10.70 -3.37 18.61
C VAL A 117 -10.01 -2.67 17.42
N GLU A 118 -8.86 -2.03 17.67
CA GLU A 118 -8.04 -1.42 16.61
C GLU A 118 -7.39 -2.53 15.76
N MET A 119 -7.53 -2.43 14.43
CA MET A 119 -7.10 -3.45 13.49
C MET A 119 -6.08 -2.94 12.46
N ALA A 120 -5.34 -1.88 12.79
CA ALA A 120 -4.32 -1.32 11.91
C ALA A 120 -3.27 -2.35 11.46
N ASP A 121 -2.97 -3.35 12.29
CA ASP A 121 -2.03 -4.43 11.95
C ASP A 121 -2.56 -5.37 10.86
N CYS A 122 -3.86 -5.39 10.62
CA CYS A 122 -4.49 -6.21 9.59
C CYS A 122 -4.65 -5.46 8.25
N ALA A 123 -4.57 -4.12 8.28
CA ALA A 123 -4.66 -3.23 7.14
C ALA A 123 -3.27 -2.79 6.62
N PHE A 124 -3.23 -1.87 5.67
CA PHE A 124 -2.03 -1.18 5.18
C PHE A 124 -0.91 -2.14 4.75
N ARG A 125 -1.26 -3.10 3.92
CA ARG A 125 -0.33 -4.09 3.34
C ARG A 125 -0.54 -4.22 1.84
N VAL A 126 0.50 -4.66 1.16
CA VAL A 126 0.45 -4.99 -0.26
C VAL A 126 -0.25 -6.34 -0.44
N ILE A 127 -1.19 -6.41 -1.36
CA ILE A 127 -1.89 -7.64 -1.77
C ILE A 127 -1.79 -7.84 -3.28
N LEU A 128 -1.99 -9.07 -3.73
CA LEU A 128 -1.98 -9.42 -5.15
C LEU A 128 -3.36 -9.21 -5.77
N GLY A 129 -3.39 -8.71 -7.00
CA GLY A 129 -4.62 -8.54 -7.78
C GLY A 129 -4.36 -8.74 -9.27
N ASP A 130 -5.00 -9.75 -9.86
CA ASP A 130 -4.83 -10.11 -11.28
C ASP A 130 -5.36 -9.05 -12.25
N TYR A 131 -6.20 -8.13 -11.78
CA TYR A 131 -6.76 -7.04 -12.57
C TYR A 131 -5.82 -5.84 -12.74
N VAL A 132 -4.68 -5.84 -12.04
CA VAL A 132 -3.70 -4.74 -12.15
C VAL A 132 -3.03 -4.80 -13.51
N THR A 133 -3.06 -3.68 -14.23
CA THR A 133 -2.43 -3.52 -15.55
C THR A 133 -1.29 -2.51 -15.50
N THR A 134 -0.54 -2.45 -16.61
CA THR A 134 0.52 -1.46 -16.81
C THR A 134 0.21 -0.53 -18.00
N GLU A 135 -1.06 -0.43 -18.39
CA GLU A 135 -1.47 0.45 -19.49
C GLU A 135 -1.40 1.92 -19.08
N ASP A 136 -1.79 2.22 -17.84
CA ASP A 136 -1.63 3.54 -17.24
C ASP A 136 -1.17 3.44 -15.78
N GLY A 137 -1.01 4.59 -15.10
CA GLY A 137 -0.56 4.63 -13.72
C GLY A 137 0.83 4.02 -13.51
N THR A 138 1.11 3.64 -12.28
CA THR A 138 2.41 3.08 -11.85
C THR A 138 2.44 1.56 -11.83
N GLY A 139 1.33 0.88 -12.16
CA GLY A 139 1.15 -0.56 -11.95
C GLY A 139 0.91 -0.95 -10.50
N ILE A 140 0.68 0.03 -9.63
CA ILE A 140 0.28 -0.15 -8.22
C ILE A 140 -1.06 0.54 -8.02
N VAL A 141 -2.06 -0.21 -7.57
CA VAL A 141 -3.42 0.28 -7.36
C VAL A 141 -3.68 0.41 -5.86
N HIS A 142 -4.20 1.58 -5.45
CA HIS A 142 -4.72 1.76 -4.11
C HIS A 142 -6.08 1.07 -4.01
N ILE A 143 -6.27 0.29 -2.95
CA ILE A 143 -7.49 -0.50 -2.72
C ILE A 143 -8.29 0.09 -1.59
N ALA A 144 -9.57 0.37 -1.86
CA ALA A 144 -10.55 0.82 -0.89
C ALA A 144 -11.77 -0.13 -0.92
N PRO A 145 -11.76 -1.22 -0.14
CA PRO A 145 -12.73 -2.33 -0.24
C PRO A 145 -14.20 -1.92 -0.15
N THR A 146 -14.49 -0.80 0.50
CA THR A 146 -15.86 -0.29 0.69
C THR A 146 -16.36 0.58 -0.47
N PHE A 147 -15.49 0.94 -1.43
CA PHE A 147 -15.81 1.89 -2.50
C PHE A 147 -15.86 1.30 -3.91
N GLY A 148 -15.36 0.07 -4.11
CA GLY A 148 -15.32 -0.58 -5.42
C GLY A 148 -15.60 -2.07 -5.37
N ALA A 149 -16.32 -2.62 -6.37
CA ALA A 149 -16.60 -4.05 -6.45
C ALA A 149 -15.34 -4.89 -6.67
N ASP A 150 -14.42 -4.41 -7.51
CA ASP A 150 -13.12 -5.07 -7.75
C ASP A 150 -12.21 -4.96 -6.53
N ASP A 151 -12.19 -3.81 -5.87
CA ASP A 151 -11.47 -3.60 -4.61
C ASP A 151 -11.98 -4.55 -3.52
N ALA A 152 -13.31 -4.65 -3.39
CA ALA A 152 -13.96 -5.57 -2.47
C ALA A 152 -13.57 -7.01 -2.75
N LYS A 153 -13.63 -7.42 -4.02
CA LYS A 153 -13.31 -8.78 -4.44
C LYS A 153 -11.86 -9.13 -4.14
N VAL A 154 -10.90 -8.30 -4.56
CA VAL A 154 -9.48 -8.61 -4.36
C VAL A 154 -9.10 -8.59 -2.89
N ALA A 155 -9.68 -7.70 -2.10
CA ALA A 155 -9.49 -7.68 -0.67
C ALA A 155 -10.00 -8.95 0.00
N LYS A 156 -11.17 -9.46 -0.44
CA LYS A 156 -11.76 -10.72 -0.01
C LYS A 156 -10.90 -11.93 -0.41
N ASP A 157 -10.43 -11.97 -1.65
CA ASP A 157 -9.59 -13.05 -2.16
C ASP A 157 -8.23 -13.11 -1.44
N ALA A 158 -7.64 -11.95 -1.16
CA ALA A 158 -6.39 -11.85 -0.42
C ALA A 158 -6.51 -12.26 1.06
N ASN A 159 -7.73 -12.23 1.60
CA ASN A 159 -7.91 -12.49 3.02
C ASN A 159 -9.34 -12.93 3.32
N LYS A 160 -9.54 -14.19 3.73
CA LYS A 160 -10.83 -14.67 4.23
C LYS A 160 -11.38 -13.81 5.39
N LEU A 161 -10.52 -13.05 6.06
CA LEU A 161 -10.84 -12.13 7.13
C LEU A 161 -11.45 -10.81 6.64
N VAL A 162 -11.28 -10.44 5.36
CA VAL A 162 -11.73 -9.13 4.84
C VAL A 162 -13.23 -9.10 4.55
N GLU A 163 -13.87 -10.23 4.34
CA GLU A 163 -15.34 -10.27 4.25
C GLU A 163 -16.02 -9.58 5.42
N GLU A 164 -15.39 -9.66 6.56
CA GLU A 164 -15.89 -9.18 7.84
C GLU A 164 -15.51 -7.72 8.10
N PHE A 165 -14.40 -7.22 7.53
CA PHE A 165 -14.02 -5.81 7.56
C PHE A 165 -14.96 -4.91 6.75
N MET A 166 -15.51 -5.42 5.67
CA MET A 166 -16.39 -4.66 4.78
C MET A 166 -17.76 -4.37 5.37
N LEU A 167 -18.16 -5.08 6.41
CA LEU A 167 -19.44 -4.87 7.10
C LEU A 167 -19.36 -3.81 8.19
N LEU A 168 -18.18 -3.23 8.45
CA LEU A 168 -17.89 -2.38 9.61
C LEU A 168 -17.47 -0.94 9.25
N ALA A 169 -17.44 -0.61 7.96
CA ALA A 169 -17.13 0.75 7.48
C ALA A 169 -18.39 1.59 7.27
#